data_86bf6ea09d3c3d774f8c170a8f0e2c1e
#
_entry.id   86bf6ea09d3c3d774f8c170a8f0e2c1e
#
_cell.length_a   1.000
_cell.length_b   1.000
_cell.length_c   1.000
_cell.angle_alpha   90.00
_cell.angle_beta   90.00
_cell.angle_gamma   90.00
#
_symmetry.space_group_name_H-M   'P 1'
#
loop_
_entity.id
_entity.type
_entity.pdbx_description
1 polymer ?
#
loop_
_entity_poly.entity_id
_entity_poly.type
_entity_poly.pdbx_seq_one_letter_code
_entity_poly.pdbx_strand_id
1 'polypeptide(L)'
;MKTKTFLALFVCALAASAIAQARATYTAAEAAKHVGEIATVTDRVDGVHQSSKGNIFLNMGGKYPNQAFTAWIPSASAGQFSNPQQYEGKTVAVSGKITLYRGKPEIIVTNVSQIIIK
;
A
#
# COMPACT_ATOMS: atom_id res chain seq x y z
N MET A 1 6.35 47.62 4.16
CA MET A 1 5.36 47.04 5.05
C MET A 1 4.46 46.05 4.37
N LYS A 2 4.00 46.33 3.17
CA LYS A 2 3.14 45.38 2.43
C LYS A 2 3.85 44.09 2.01
N THR A 3 5.15 44.15 1.82
CA THR A 3 5.97 43.01 1.41
C THR A 3 6.12 41.92 2.48
N LYS A 4 6.03 42.27 3.75
CA LYS A 4 6.17 41.32 4.85
C LYS A 4 5.02 40.30 4.91
N THR A 5 3.79 40.76 4.66
CA THR A 5 2.60 39.89 4.69
C THR A 5 2.63 38.91 3.52
N PHE A 6 3.13 39.34 2.39
CA PHE A 6 3.24 38.49 1.20
C PHE A 6 4.22 37.35 1.41
N LEU A 7 5.34 37.63 2.08
CA LEU A 7 6.36 36.61 2.34
C LEU A 7 5.86 35.49 3.26
N ALA A 8 5.06 35.82 4.24
CA ALA A 8 4.51 34.83 5.15
C ALA A 8 3.62 33.83 4.45
N LEU A 9 2.81 34.25 3.49
CA LEU A 9 1.95 33.39 2.70
C LEU A 9 2.74 32.38 1.86
N PHE A 10 3.84 32.80 1.29
CA PHE A 10 4.70 31.96 0.48
C PHE A 10 5.31 30.82 1.29
N VAL A 11 5.75 31.08 2.50
CA VAL A 11 6.34 30.07 3.39
C VAL A 11 5.34 28.99 3.76
N CYS A 12 4.09 29.34 4.02
CA CYS A 12 3.05 28.37 4.33
C CYS A 12 2.77 27.40 3.16
N ALA A 13 2.76 27.90 1.94
CA ALA A 13 2.54 27.08 0.76
C ALA A 13 3.65 26.04 0.56
N LEU A 14 4.90 26.41 0.81
CA LEU A 14 6.03 25.50 0.69
C LEU A 14 5.98 24.38 1.74
N ALA A 15 5.62 24.70 2.97
CA ALA A 15 5.52 23.72 4.03
C ALA A 15 4.44 22.66 3.71
N ALA A 16 3.30 23.06 3.18
CA ALA A 16 2.24 22.14 2.80
C ALA A 16 2.67 21.18 1.68
N SER A 17 3.41 21.65 0.69
CA SER A 17 3.90 20.84 -0.41
C SER A 17 4.90 19.76 0.07
N ALA A 18 5.78 20.12 0.99
CA ALA A 18 6.78 19.19 1.52
C ALA A 18 6.14 18.02 2.29
N ILE A 19 5.08 18.28 3.06
CA ILE A 19 4.39 17.27 3.85
C ILE A 19 3.70 16.23 2.96
N ALA A 20 3.13 16.65 1.84
CA ALA A 20 2.35 15.79 0.96
C ALA A 20 3.18 14.67 0.30
N GLN A 21 4.51 14.77 0.28
CA GLN A 21 5.39 13.84 -0.43
C GLN A 21 6.13 12.85 0.46
N ALA A 22 6.06 13.00 1.78
CA ALA A 22 6.83 12.17 2.70
C ALA A 22 6.07 10.89 3.04
N ARG A 23 6.41 9.80 2.32
CA ARG A 23 5.83 8.49 2.61
C ARG A 23 6.92 7.43 2.55
N ALA A 24 7.04 6.63 3.63
CA ALA A 24 8.05 5.59 3.72
C ALA A 24 7.70 4.39 2.83
N THR A 25 8.73 3.73 2.32
CA THR A 25 8.62 2.52 1.53
C THR A 25 9.35 1.38 2.23
N TYR A 26 8.68 0.23 2.34
CA TYR A 26 9.21 -0.95 3.02
C TYR A 26 9.10 -2.17 2.11
N THR A 27 9.94 -3.18 2.38
CA THR A 27 9.75 -4.51 1.78
C THR A 27 8.67 -5.28 2.55
N ALA A 28 8.22 -6.40 1.99
CA ALA A 28 7.28 -7.27 2.69
C ALA A 28 7.80 -7.70 4.06
N ALA A 29 9.07 -8.09 4.14
CA ALA A 29 9.67 -8.53 5.40
C ALA A 29 9.77 -7.42 6.44
N GLU A 30 9.92 -6.17 6.01
CA GLU A 30 10.02 -5.02 6.91
C GLU A 30 8.67 -4.56 7.45
N ALA A 31 7.59 -4.90 6.78
CA ALA A 31 6.25 -4.37 7.11
C ALA A 31 5.82 -4.67 8.56
N ALA A 32 6.24 -5.81 9.11
CA ALA A 32 5.88 -6.19 10.48
C ALA A 32 6.41 -5.22 11.54
N LYS A 33 7.44 -4.45 11.21
CA LYS A 33 8.04 -3.47 12.14
C LYS A 33 7.36 -2.10 12.05
N HIS A 34 6.41 -1.93 11.14
CA HIS A 34 5.82 -0.64 10.83
C HIS A 34 4.29 -0.66 10.85
N VAL A 35 3.73 -1.55 11.66
CA VAL A 35 2.28 -1.66 11.84
C VAL A 35 1.74 -0.35 12.41
N GLY A 36 0.65 0.14 11.82
CA GLY A 36 0.03 1.41 12.19
C GLY A 36 0.44 2.59 11.31
N GLU A 37 1.51 2.45 10.52
CA GLU A 37 1.97 3.53 9.63
C GLU A 37 1.21 3.52 8.30
N ILE A 38 1.00 4.70 7.77
CA ILE A 38 0.57 4.85 6.37
C ILE A 38 1.85 4.87 5.53
N ALA A 39 2.00 3.86 4.69
CA ALA A 39 3.25 3.62 3.98
C ALA A 39 3.01 2.91 2.65
N THR A 40 4.10 2.65 1.93
CA THR A 40 4.09 1.85 0.72
C THR A 40 4.92 0.60 0.97
N VAL A 41 4.37 -0.56 0.64
CA VAL A 41 5.10 -1.83 0.71
C VAL A 41 5.38 -2.27 -0.73
N THR A 42 6.65 -2.40 -1.08
CA THR A 42 7.10 -2.77 -2.42
C THR A 42 7.83 -4.10 -2.36
N ASP A 43 7.30 -5.09 -3.06
CA ASP A 43 7.93 -6.40 -3.15
C ASP A 43 7.29 -7.20 -4.28
N ARG A 44 7.83 -8.40 -4.51
CA ARG A 44 7.29 -9.33 -5.48
C ARG A 44 6.03 -10.01 -4.92
N VAL A 45 5.04 -10.17 -5.78
CA VAL A 45 3.86 -10.99 -5.48
C VAL A 45 4.22 -12.45 -5.76
N ASP A 46 4.30 -13.26 -4.70
CA ASP A 46 4.68 -14.67 -4.80
C ASP A 46 3.49 -15.58 -5.02
N GLY A 47 2.30 -15.13 -4.72
CA GLY A 47 1.08 -15.88 -4.97
C GLY A 47 -0.15 -14.99 -4.94
N VAL A 48 -1.14 -15.35 -5.75
CA VAL A 48 -2.43 -14.67 -5.80
C VAL A 48 -3.52 -15.70 -5.52
N HIS A 49 -4.40 -15.38 -4.58
CA HIS A 49 -5.53 -16.25 -4.25
C HIS A 49 -6.82 -15.44 -4.27
N GLN A 50 -7.85 -16.01 -4.89
CA GLN A 50 -9.19 -15.44 -4.85
C GLN A 50 -10.08 -16.43 -4.13
N SER A 51 -10.73 -16.00 -3.04
CA SER A 51 -11.60 -16.88 -2.26
C SER A 51 -12.94 -17.10 -2.97
N SER A 52 -13.69 -18.10 -2.54
CA SER A 52 -15.03 -18.38 -3.05
C SER A 52 -15.99 -17.20 -2.83
N LYS A 53 -15.71 -16.34 -1.85
CA LYS A 53 -16.50 -15.14 -1.56
C LYS A 53 -16.05 -13.92 -2.37
N GLY A 54 -15.02 -14.08 -3.21
CA GLY A 54 -14.53 -13.02 -4.08
C GLY A 54 -13.47 -12.11 -3.49
N ASN A 55 -12.96 -12.39 -2.30
CA ASN A 55 -11.84 -11.66 -1.75
C ASN A 55 -10.55 -12.03 -2.48
N ILE A 56 -9.68 -11.05 -2.71
CA ILE A 56 -8.41 -11.27 -3.41
C ILE A 56 -7.26 -11.04 -2.43
N PHE A 57 -6.28 -11.95 -2.45
CA PHE A 57 -5.11 -11.90 -1.59
C PHE A 57 -3.86 -11.91 -2.46
N LEU A 58 -3.06 -10.85 -2.38
CA LEU A 58 -1.75 -10.79 -3.01
C LEU A 58 -0.72 -11.07 -1.93
N ASN A 59 -0.12 -12.25 -1.95
CA ASN A 59 0.84 -12.68 -0.94
C ASN A 59 2.26 -12.32 -1.37
N MET A 60 2.97 -11.62 -0.52
CA MET A 60 4.27 -11.05 -0.80
C MET A 60 5.27 -11.48 0.26
N GLY A 61 6.52 -11.66 -0.14
CA GLY A 61 7.55 -12.18 0.78
C GLY A 61 7.29 -13.62 1.16
N GLY A 62 6.91 -14.44 0.20
CA GLY A 62 6.56 -15.84 0.35
C GLY A 62 5.14 -16.15 -0.07
N LYS A 63 4.87 -17.43 -0.29
CA LYS A 63 3.53 -17.93 -0.61
C LYS A 63 2.77 -18.26 0.67
N TYR A 64 1.45 -18.20 0.60
CA TYR A 64 0.59 -18.62 1.70
C TYR A 64 0.90 -20.08 2.11
N PRO A 65 1.01 -20.41 3.40
CA PRO A 65 0.79 -19.55 4.58
C PRO A 65 2.09 -18.88 5.11
N ASN A 66 3.17 -18.86 4.33
CA ASN A 66 4.47 -18.37 4.77
C ASN A 66 4.78 -16.96 4.28
N GLN A 67 3.80 -16.24 3.75
CA GLN A 67 3.99 -14.87 3.29
C GLN A 67 4.32 -13.93 4.46
N ALA A 68 5.19 -12.96 4.20
CA ALA A 68 5.53 -11.93 5.18
C ALA A 68 4.49 -10.80 5.21
N PHE A 69 3.75 -10.60 4.11
CA PHE A 69 2.81 -9.49 3.96
C PHE A 69 1.72 -9.88 2.96
N THR A 70 0.52 -9.35 3.17
CA THR A 70 -0.60 -9.54 2.24
C THR A 70 -1.23 -8.21 1.87
N ALA A 71 -1.47 -7.99 0.58
CA ALA A 71 -2.39 -6.97 0.13
C ALA A 71 -3.76 -7.63 -0.01
N TRP A 72 -4.72 -7.21 0.80
CA TRP A 72 -6.06 -7.78 0.80
C TRP A 72 -7.04 -6.86 0.10
N ILE A 73 -7.66 -7.37 -0.95
CA ILE A 73 -8.70 -6.67 -1.70
C ILE A 73 -10.04 -7.27 -1.32
N PRO A 74 -10.88 -6.58 -0.53
CA PRO A 74 -12.21 -7.08 -0.17
C PRO A 74 -13.08 -7.30 -1.40
N SER A 75 -13.99 -8.26 -1.33
CA SER A 75 -14.86 -8.60 -2.45
C SER A 75 -15.64 -7.39 -3.00
N ALA A 76 -16.02 -6.46 -2.13
CA ALA A 76 -16.72 -5.24 -2.55
C ALA A 76 -15.86 -4.35 -3.48
N SER A 77 -14.54 -4.46 -3.39
CA SER A 77 -13.60 -3.69 -4.22
C SER A 77 -13.00 -4.52 -5.37
N ALA A 78 -13.24 -5.82 -5.38
CA ALA A 78 -12.62 -6.75 -6.33
C ALA A 78 -12.96 -6.43 -7.79
N GLY A 79 -14.12 -5.82 -8.05
CA GLY A 79 -14.52 -5.45 -9.40
C GLY A 79 -13.62 -4.43 -10.08
N GLN A 80 -12.81 -3.71 -9.32
CA GLN A 80 -11.82 -2.77 -9.86
C GLN A 80 -10.58 -3.50 -10.41
N PHE A 81 -10.43 -4.79 -10.14
CA PHE A 81 -9.25 -5.59 -10.48
C PHE A 81 -9.68 -6.70 -11.44
N SER A 82 -9.69 -6.42 -12.75
CA SER A 82 -10.26 -7.31 -13.75
C SER A 82 -9.50 -8.63 -13.94
N ASN A 83 -8.21 -8.64 -13.63
CA ASN A 83 -7.39 -9.84 -13.77
C ASN A 83 -6.33 -9.88 -12.66
N PRO A 84 -6.71 -10.29 -11.45
CA PRO A 84 -5.78 -10.28 -10.32
C PRO A 84 -4.58 -11.23 -10.50
N GLN A 85 -4.71 -12.28 -11.28
CA GLN A 85 -3.59 -13.19 -11.55
C GLN A 85 -2.45 -12.51 -12.29
N GLN A 86 -2.69 -11.38 -12.94
CA GLN A 86 -1.63 -10.62 -13.62
C GLN A 86 -0.53 -10.16 -12.66
N TYR A 87 -0.85 -10.01 -11.37
CA TYR A 87 0.12 -9.55 -10.39
C TYR A 87 1.13 -10.63 -9.98
N GLU A 88 0.81 -11.91 -10.18
CA GLU A 88 1.69 -12.99 -9.76
C GLU A 88 3.05 -12.90 -10.46
N GLY A 89 4.11 -12.95 -9.69
CA GLY A 89 5.48 -12.83 -10.19
C GLY A 89 5.93 -11.39 -10.46
N LYS A 90 5.05 -10.42 -10.32
CA LYS A 90 5.39 -9.01 -10.54
C LYS A 90 5.80 -8.35 -9.23
N THR A 91 6.66 -7.35 -9.34
CA THR A 91 6.94 -6.44 -8.24
C THR A 91 5.89 -5.33 -8.25
N VAL A 92 5.24 -5.13 -7.13
CA VAL A 92 4.19 -4.12 -6.97
C VAL A 92 4.47 -3.23 -5.78
N ALA A 93 3.97 -2.00 -5.83
CA ALA A 93 3.96 -1.07 -4.71
C ALA A 93 2.53 -0.95 -4.20
N VAL A 94 2.31 -1.30 -2.94
CA VAL A 94 1.00 -1.28 -2.29
C VAL A 94 1.00 -0.20 -1.24
N SER A 95 0.08 0.76 -1.36
CA SER A 95 0.01 1.92 -0.44
C SER A 95 -1.22 1.85 0.43
N GLY A 96 -1.05 2.24 1.70
CA GLY A 96 -2.12 2.30 2.67
C GLY A 96 -1.61 2.13 4.09
N LYS A 97 -2.53 1.97 5.03
CA LYS A 97 -2.17 1.74 6.42
C LYS A 97 -1.81 0.28 6.62
N ILE A 98 -0.65 0.03 7.21
CA ILE A 98 -0.23 -1.32 7.57
C ILE A 98 -0.99 -1.73 8.83
N THR A 99 -1.78 -2.79 8.72
CA THR A 99 -2.56 -3.35 9.83
C THR A 99 -2.12 -4.77 10.11
N LEU A 100 -2.64 -5.38 11.18
CA LEU A 100 -2.39 -6.79 11.48
C LEU A 100 -3.65 -7.60 11.26
N TYR A 101 -3.49 -8.75 10.61
CA TYR A 101 -4.52 -9.77 10.55
C TYR A 101 -3.92 -11.11 10.94
N ARG A 102 -4.41 -11.69 12.04
CA ARG A 102 -3.89 -12.95 12.59
C ARG A 102 -2.37 -12.93 12.77
N GLY A 103 -1.86 -11.80 13.26
CA GLY A 103 -0.44 -11.62 13.53
C GLY A 103 0.44 -11.30 12.33
N LYS A 104 -0.13 -11.20 11.13
CA LYS A 104 0.63 -10.85 9.93
C LYS A 104 0.27 -9.46 9.43
N PRO A 105 1.27 -8.69 8.94
CA PRO A 105 0.99 -7.37 8.41
C PRO A 105 0.24 -7.46 7.08
N GLU A 106 -0.69 -6.53 6.90
CA GLU A 106 -1.46 -6.42 5.67
C GLU A 106 -1.85 -4.96 5.41
N ILE A 107 -2.13 -4.66 4.15
CA ILE A 107 -2.78 -3.42 3.74
C ILE A 107 -4.11 -3.79 3.10
N ILE A 108 -5.19 -3.15 3.56
CA ILE A 108 -6.52 -3.31 2.96
C ILE A 108 -6.57 -2.41 1.73
N VAL A 109 -6.84 -3.00 0.57
CA VAL A 109 -6.87 -2.30 -0.70
C VAL A 109 -8.31 -2.17 -1.16
N THR A 110 -8.81 -0.95 -1.20
CA THR A 110 -10.18 -0.65 -1.61
C THR A 110 -10.25 0.13 -2.92
N ASN A 111 -9.10 0.55 -3.45
CA ASN A 111 -9.02 1.32 -4.68
C ASN A 111 -7.84 0.82 -5.52
N VAL A 112 -8.06 0.71 -6.82
CA VAL A 112 -7.04 0.21 -7.75
C VAL A 112 -5.77 1.07 -7.75
N SER A 113 -5.88 2.37 -7.43
CA SER A 113 -4.73 3.26 -7.36
C SER A 113 -3.75 2.94 -6.22
N GLN A 114 -4.16 2.10 -5.25
CA GLN A 114 -3.26 1.69 -4.16
C GLN A 114 -2.21 0.68 -4.60
N ILE A 115 -2.36 0.05 -5.77
CA ILE A 115 -1.42 -0.95 -6.29
C ILE A 115 -0.84 -0.46 -7.60
N ILE A 116 0.48 -0.38 -7.68
CA ILE A 116 1.20 0.01 -8.89
C ILE A 116 2.20 -1.09 -9.23
N ILE A 117 2.13 -1.59 -10.46
CA ILE A 117 3.13 -2.54 -10.98
C ILE A 117 4.40 -1.77 -11.28
N LYS A 118 5.51 -2.25 -10.78
CA LYS A 118 6.83 -1.60 -10.93
C LYS A 118 7.61 -2.19 -12.10
#